data_80a957a39312b0a76b77fdc57c57bc01
#
_entry.id   80a957a39312b0a76b77fdc57c57bc01
#
_cell.length_a   1.000
_cell.length_b   1.000
_cell.length_c   1.000
_cell.angle_alpha   90.00
_cell.angle_beta   90.00
_cell.angle_gamma   90.00
#
_symmetry.space_group_name_H-M   'P 1'
#
loop_
_entity.id
_entity.type
_entity.pdbx_description
1 polymer ?
#
loop_
_entity_poly.entity_id
_entity_poly.type
_entity_poly.pdbx_seq_one_letter_code
_entity_poly.pdbx_strand_id
1 'polypeptide(L)'
;VRRLRWLLLVPALVAFAAFAKEKDPAAAEAKLKPDAAKLVAEYASWCSSHGAKKEGVASLDEATALDPQTPKLAETKTALDALTDDAPDAAAVAAQRKASGPKIAAAYDHLAAIDHEAKDAGRFEEYLFRALAWETTPGRLAKIRKSIDDAAGGNHPDEAGRLLVRLKRADADGVAAGRYEKLETDFATKDVLLLGSDTHALVGYVSLPKDWTKTKTYQVVVGVEGAGCNFLGYARGLMAQRGARSAIVVAPVTLSNTNELKAETYPCYGKTLLDEWNAKRMQFDGPGVDALLAVVHKRFGGEEKVFVTGFSGGGQYAYFKLLQDPTHVRGAAPCCGNFGGAGAEGAPAAGADGGPPVHLFTGEKDQYREHVNDEPGIEAQTDKAEAALQKLGYTHVERTQVKGAGHDPFPGLVWKFVDQVLGVK
;
A
#
# COMPACT_ATOMS: atom_id res chain seq x y z
N VAL A 1 2.03 -47.61 -22.95
CA VAL A 1 2.62 -46.54 -22.11
C VAL A 1 1.56 -45.52 -21.62
N ARG A 2 0.28 -45.96 -21.37
CA ARG A 2 -0.80 -45.01 -20.93
C ARG A 2 -1.51 -45.42 -19.63
N ARG A 3 -0.99 -46.40 -18.85
CA ARG A 3 -1.70 -46.91 -17.65
C ARG A 3 -1.01 -46.65 -16.30
N LEU A 4 0.10 -45.88 -16.23
CA LEU A 4 0.83 -45.67 -14.97
C LEU A 4 0.67 -44.29 -14.31
N ARG A 5 -0.18 -43.41 -14.85
CA ARG A 5 -0.38 -42.05 -14.28
C ARG A 5 -1.55 -41.91 -13.30
N TRP A 6 -2.36 -42.93 -13.07
CA TRP A 6 -3.53 -42.90 -12.20
C TRP A 6 -3.29 -43.40 -10.77
N LEU A 7 -2.17 -44.06 -10.53
CA LEU A 7 -1.89 -44.68 -9.22
C LEU A 7 -1.25 -43.73 -8.19
N LEU A 8 -0.78 -42.55 -8.58
CA LEU A 8 -0.22 -41.55 -7.65
C LEU A 8 -1.19 -40.47 -7.19
N LEU A 9 -2.40 -40.37 -7.76
CA LEU A 9 -3.45 -39.43 -7.37
C LEU A 9 -4.39 -39.98 -6.27
N VAL A 10 -4.44 -41.28 -6.10
CA VAL A 10 -5.35 -41.94 -5.14
C VAL A 10 -4.97 -41.69 -3.67
N PRO A 11 -3.69 -41.67 -3.26
CA PRO A 11 -3.34 -41.37 -1.85
C PRO A 11 -3.66 -39.96 -1.43
N ALA A 12 -3.51 -38.97 -2.32
CA ALA A 12 -3.81 -37.55 -2.00
C ALA A 12 -5.33 -37.29 -1.85
N LEU A 13 -6.15 -37.94 -2.68
CA LEU A 13 -7.62 -37.83 -2.57
C LEU A 13 -8.18 -38.57 -1.32
N VAL A 14 -7.55 -39.69 -0.91
CA VAL A 14 -7.96 -40.43 0.29
C VAL A 14 -7.58 -39.65 1.58
N ALA A 15 -6.42 -38.94 1.60
CA ALA A 15 -6.05 -38.06 2.69
C ALA A 15 -7.05 -36.89 2.82
N PHE A 16 -7.46 -36.29 1.70
CA PHE A 16 -8.44 -35.20 1.68
C PHE A 16 -9.81 -35.63 2.27
N ALA A 17 -10.27 -36.82 1.96
CA ALA A 17 -11.53 -37.35 2.51
C ALA A 17 -11.47 -37.66 4.02
N ALA A 18 -10.27 -37.90 4.58
CA ALA A 18 -10.09 -38.16 6.01
C ALA A 18 -10.09 -36.87 6.86
N PHE A 19 -9.56 -35.75 6.30
CA PHE A 19 -9.52 -34.46 6.99
C PHE A 19 -10.85 -33.70 6.97
N ALA A 20 -11.71 -33.90 5.98
CA ALA A 20 -13.06 -33.32 5.92
C ALA A 20 -13.99 -33.76 7.09
N LYS A 21 -13.52 -34.63 8.01
CA LYS A 21 -14.25 -35.04 9.22
C LYS A 21 -13.76 -34.37 10.51
N GLU A 22 -12.63 -33.68 10.49
CA GLU A 22 -12.15 -32.95 11.66
C GLU A 22 -13.01 -31.69 11.87
N LYS A 23 -13.75 -31.64 12.99
CA LYS A 23 -14.63 -30.51 13.34
C LYS A 23 -13.87 -29.32 13.89
N ASP A 24 -12.60 -29.52 14.29
CA ASP A 24 -11.74 -28.48 14.86
C ASP A 24 -10.63 -28.14 13.86
N PRO A 25 -10.72 -26.96 13.20
CA PRO A 25 -9.71 -26.51 12.25
C PRO A 25 -8.30 -26.40 12.87
N ALA A 26 -8.19 -25.97 14.12
CA ALA A 26 -6.90 -25.86 14.79
C ALA A 26 -6.24 -27.22 15.01
N ALA A 27 -7.03 -28.24 15.34
CA ALA A 27 -6.53 -29.62 15.47
C ALA A 27 -6.14 -30.20 14.12
N ALA A 28 -6.88 -29.90 13.05
CA ALA A 28 -6.54 -30.31 11.69
C ALA A 28 -5.23 -29.67 11.21
N GLU A 29 -5.07 -28.38 11.42
CA GLU A 29 -3.85 -27.61 11.10
C GLU A 29 -2.64 -28.14 11.86
N ALA A 30 -2.78 -28.40 13.18
CA ALA A 30 -1.71 -28.95 14.03
C ALA A 30 -1.19 -30.31 13.56
N LYS A 31 -2.02 -31.08 12.87
CA LYS A 31 -1.62 -32.38 12.28
C LYS A 31 -0.83 -32.23 10.97
N LEU A 32 -1.10 -31.18 10.18
CA LEU A 32 -0.46 -30.97 8.88
C LEU A 32 0.81 -30.11 8.93
N LYS A 33 0.91 -29.21 9.91
CA LYS A 33 2.10 -28.36 10.08
C LYS A 33 3.41 -29.13 10.17
N PRO A 34 3.53 -30.24 10.95
CA PRO A 34 4.76 -31.01 11.03
C PRO A 34 5.19 -31.60 9.68
N ASP A 35 4.26 -32.06 8.84
CA ASP A 35 4.58 -32.59 7.52
C ASP A 35 5.08 -31.51 6.57
N ALA A 36 4.44 -30.32 6.57
CA ALA A 36 4.90 -29.17 5.80
C ALA A 36 6.29 -28.71 6.29
N ALA A 37 6.48 -28.57 7.60
CA ALA A 37 7.73 -28.18 8.22
C ALA A 37 8.88 -29.13 7.87
N LYS A 38 8.62 -30.44 7.88
CA LYS A 38 9.59 -31.46 7.49
C LYS A 38 10.06 -31.30 6.05
N LEU A 39 9.15 -31.07 5.10
CA LEU A 39 9.50 -30.88 3.70
C LEU A 39 10.38 -29.63 3.49
N VAL A 40 10.05 -28.54 4.18
CA VAL A 40 10.83 -27.28 4.13
C VAL A 40 12.20 -27.46 4.80
N ALA A 41 12.26 -28.18 5.93
CA ALA A 41 13.53 -28.51 6.62
C ALA A 41 14.46 -29.40 5.80
N GLU A 42 13.90 -30.37 5.07
CA GLU A 42 14.66 -31.22 4.13
C GLU A 42 15.30 -30.38 3.01
N TYR A 43 14.57 -29.38 2.49
CA TYR A 43 15.13 -28.45 1.51
C TYR A 43 16.21 -27.55 2.13
N ALA A 44 16.00 -27.01 3.33
CA ALA A 44 17.02 -26.23 4.05
C ALA A 44 18.30 -27.03 4.31
N SER A 45 18.17 -28.32 4.69
CA SER A 45 19.30 -29.24 4.86
C SER A 45 20.04 -29.52 3.55
N TRP A 46 19.33 -29.64 2.44
CA TRP A 46 19.94 -29.74 1.12
C TRP A 46 20.75 -28.47 0.80
N CYS A 47 20.17 -27.28 1.03
CA CYS A 47 20.84 -25.99 0.84
C CYS A 47 22.15 -25.88 1.63
N SER A 48 22.17 -26.36 2.89
CA SER A 48 23.38 -26.33 3.74
C SER A 48 24.53 -27.14 3.16
N SER A 49 24.23 -28.29 2.51
CA SER A 49 25.23 -29.14 1.88
C SER A 49 25.69 -28.68 0.49
N HIS A 50 25.02 -27.68 -0.09
CA HIS A 50 25.29 -27.14 -1.44
C HIS A 50 25.69 -25.66 -1.44
N GLY A 51 26.07 -25.10 -0.30
CA GLY A 51 26.55 -23.72 -0.19
C GLY A 51 25.49 -22.62 -0.37
N ALA A 52 24.21 -22.98 -0.40
CA ALA A 52 23.10 -22.04 -0.58
C ALA A 52 22.64 -21.45 0.78
N LYS A 53 23.50 -20.66 1.41
CA LYS A 53 23.33 -20.16 2.79
C LYS A 53 22.05 -19.36 2.96
N LYS A 54 21.83 -18.33 2.13
CA LYS A 54 20.67 -17.43 2.26
C LYS A 54 19.35 -18.17 2.11
N GLU A 55 19.24 -19.01 1.09
CA GLU A 55 18.03 -19.77 0.83
C GLU A 55 17.79 -20.84 1.90
N GLY A 56 18.87 -21.47 2.39
CA GLY A 56 18.82 -22.43 3.47
C GLY A 56 18.35 -21.80 4.80
N VAL A 57 18.86 -20.64 5.16
CA VAL A 57 18.43 -19.90 6.38
C VAL A 57 16.96 -19.52 6.27
N ALA A 58 16.52 -18.93 5.16
CA ALA A 58 15.13 -18.56 4.96
C ALA A 58 14.19 -19.77 5.06
N SER A 59 14.58 -20.91 4.48
CA SER A 59 13.79 -22.14 4.57
C SER A 59 13.81 -22.76 5.97
N LEU A 60 14.92 -22.64 6.69
CA LEU A 60 15.00 -23.11 8.07
C LEU A 60 14.10 -22.31 9.00
N ASP A 61 14.08 -20.98 8.85
CA ASP A 61 13.20 -20.09 9.60
C ASP A 61 11.72 -20.39 9.32
N GLU A 62 11.39 -20.65 8.05
CA GLU A 62 10.06 -21.07 7.63
C GLU A 62 9.64 -22.40 8.26
N ALA A 63 10.50 -23.41 8.25
CA ALA A 63 10.25 -24.71 8.88
C ALA A 63 10.08 -24.58 10.39
N THR A 64 10.92 -23.78 11.05
CA THR A 64 10.83 -23.51 12.50
C THR A 64 9.53 -22.79 12.88
N ALA A 65 9.07 -21.87 12.06
CA ALA A 65 7.80 -21.18 12.27
C ALA A 65 6.57 -22.08 12.10
N LEU A 66 6.67 -23.12 11.25
CA LEU A 66 5.60 -24.11 11.09
C LEU A 66 5.55 -25.08 12.27
N ASP A 67 6.69 -25.67 12.61
CA ASP A 67 6.83 -26.60 13.73
C ASP A 67 8.27 -26.58 14.29
N PRO A 68 8.48 -25.96 15.47
CA PRO A 68 9.82 -25.88 16.09
C PRO A 68 10.35 -27.25 16.57
N GLN A 69 9.53 -28.30 16.59
CA GLN A 69 9.92 -29.65 16.99
C GLN A 69 10.36 -30.50 15.78
N THR A 70 10.36 -29.94 14.58
CA THR A 70 10.80 -30.65 13.37
C THR A 70 12.22 -31.19 13.53
N PRO A 71 12.46 -32.48 13.24
CA PRO A 71 13.77 -33.10 13.36
C PRO A 71 14.86 -32.38 12.54
N LYS A 72 16.08 -32.40 13.06
CA LYS A 72 17.29 -31.84 12.41
C LYS A 72 17.35 -30.31 12.22
N LEU A 73 16.41 -29.52 12.73
CA LEU A 73 16.50 -28.05 12.64
C LEU A 73 17.81 -27.52 13.23
N ALA A 74 18.19 -27.98 14.43
CA ALA A 74 19.41 -27.55 15.09
C ALA A 74 20.70 -27.95 14.33
N GLU A 75 20.74 -29.17 13.78
CA GLU A 75 21.85 -29.65 12.96
C GLU A 75 21.97 -28.84 11.67
N THR A 76 20.85 -28.59 10.99
CA THR A 76 20.76 -27.79 9.77
C THR A 76 21.19 -26.35 10.03
N LYS A 77 20.77 -25.76 11.16
CA LYS A 77 21.21 -24.44 11.58
C LYS A 77 22.71 -24.38 11.76
N THR A 78 23.29 -25.32 12.48
CA THR A 78 24.73 -25.40 12.70
C THR A 78 25.49 -25.52 11.37
N ALA A 79 24.99 -26.33 10.43
CA ALA A 79 25.61 -26.48 9.12
C ALA A 79 25.53 -25.19 8.27
N LEU A 80 24.39 -24.49 8.31
CA LEU A 80 24.24 -23.19 7.62
C LEU A 80 25.10 -22.09 8.23
N ASP A 81 25.19 -22.04 9.56
CA ASP A 81 26.03 -21.06 10.28
C ASP A 81 27.52 -21.27 9.98
N ALA A 82 27.95 -22.51 9.73
CA ALA A 82 29.32 -22.87 9.37
C ALA A 82 29.73 -22.44 7.94
N LEU A 83 28.78 -22.15 7.06
CA LEU A 83 29.09 -21.64 5.73
C LEU A 83 29.65 -20.21 5.82
N THR A 84 30.84 -19.99 5.28
CA THR A 84 31.48 -18.66 5.25
C THR A 84 30.89 -17.76 4.18
N ASP A 85 30.50 -18.34 3.04
CA ASP A 85 30.00 -17.65 1.87
C ASP A 85 28.66 -18.22 1.39
N ASP A 86 27.88 -17.40 0.70
CA ASP A 86 26.69 -17.80 -0.03
C ASP A 86 27.06 -17.94 -1.52
N ALA A 87 27.64 -19.06 -1.87
CA ALA A 87 28.16 -19.35 -3.22
C ALA A 87 27.54 -20.64 -3.80
N PRO A 88 26.19 -20.68 -3.97
CA PRO A 88 25.54 -21.87 -4.49
C PRO A 88 25.80 -22.06 -5.98
N ASP A 89 25.80 -23.33 -6.44
CA ASP A 89 25.51 -23.61 -7.84
C ASP A 89 24.04 -23.26 -8.15
N ALA A 90 23.83 -22.16 -8.82
CA ALA A 90 22.48 -21.65 -9.12
C ALA A 90 21.64 -22.64 -9.94
N ALA A 91 22.26 -23.45 -10.81
CA ALA A 91 21.58 -24.46 -11.58
C ALA A 91 21.13 -25.65 -10.71
N ALA A 92 21.98 -26.07 -9.75
CA ALA A 92 21.63 -27.08 -8.78
C ALA A 92 20.49 -26.63 -7.84
N VAL A 93 20.55 -25.39 -7.35
CA VAL A 93 19.49 -24.81 -6.52
C VAL A 93 18.15 -24.75 -7.28
N ALA A 94 18.17 -24.27 -8.53
CA ALA A 94 16.97 -24.23 -9.37
C ALA A 94 16.39 -25.63 -9.64
N ALA A 95 17.24 -26.61 -9.89
CA ALA A 95 16.83 -28.01 -10.09
C ALA A 95 16.19 -28.60 -8.82
N GLN A 96 16.82 -28.40 -7.65
CA GLN A 96 16.27 -28.89 -6.38
C GLN A 96 14.97 -28.17 -6.01
N ARG A 97 14.88 -26.86 -6.22
CA ARG A 97 13.64 -26.09 -6.00
C ARG A 97 12.51 -26.60 -6.90
N LYS A 98 12.81 -26.91 -8.16
CA LYS A 98 11.85 -27.53 -9.10
C LYS A 98 11.40 -28.92 -8.64
N ALA A 99 12.26 -29.68 -7.98
CA ALA A 99 11.93 -31.03 -7.49
C ALA A 99 11.12 -31.00 -6.17
N SER A 100 11.47 -30.11 -5.26
CA SER A 100 10.87 -30.01 -3.92
C SER A 100 9.65 -29.09 -3.89
N GLY A 101 9.67 -28.02 -4.67
CA GLY A 101 8.65 -26.96 -4.69
C GLY A 101 7.21 -27.45 -4.81
N PRO A 102 6.87 -28.35 -5.76
CA PRO A 102 5.50 -28.86 -5.89
C PRO A 102 4.98 -29.56 -4.64
N LYS A 103 5.84 -30.30 -3.92
CA LYS A 103 5.46 -31.03 -2.71
C LYS A 103 5.23 -30.07 -1.55
N ILE A 104 6.12 -29.10 -1.36
CA ILE A 104 6.01 -28.07 -0.31
C ILE A 104 4.79 -27.19 -0.58
N ALA A 105 4.60 -26.78 -1.82
CA ALA A 105 3.44 -25.97 -2.21
C ALA A 105 2.11 -26.71 -2.00
N ALA A 106 2.05 -28.02 -2.28
CA ALA A 106 0.87 -28.84 -2.01
C ALA A 106 0.56 -28.95 -0.51
N ALA A 107 1.59 -29.03 0.35
CA ALA A 107 1.38 -29.03 1.81
C ALA A 107 0.76 -27.70 2.28
N TYR A 108 1.21 -26.57 1.75
CA TYR A 108 0.59 -25.26 2.02
C TYR A 108 -0.82 -25.12 1.44
N ASP A 109 -1.11 -25.69 0.27
CA ASP A 109 -2.48 -25.71 -0.27
C ASP A 109 -3.44 -26.47 0.66
N HIS A 110 -2.97 -27.54 1.34
CA HIS A 110 -3.77 -28.27 2.32
C HIS A 110 -4.04 -27.42 3.58
N LEU A 111 -3.01 -26.72 4.11
CA LEU A 111 -3.18 -25.80 5.23
C LEU A 111 -4.16 -24.65 4.88
N ALA A 112 -4.01 -24.07 3.71
CA ALA A 112 -4.93 -23.04 3.21
C ALA A 112 -6.39 -23.54 3.11
N ALA A 113 -6.60 -24.81 2.71
CA ALA A 113 -7.95 -25.36 2.60
C ALA A 113 -8.66 -25.46 3.96
N ILE A 114 -7.92 -25.79 5.03
CA ILE A 114 -8.47 -25.84 6.40
C ILE A 114 -8.91 -24.44 6.84
N ASP A 115 -8.07 -23.44 6.65
CA ASP A 115 -8.38 -22.07 7.07
C ASP A 115 -9.51 -21.44 6.24
N HIS A 116 -9.64 -21.83 4.98
CA HIS A 116 -10.79 -21.45 4.16
C HIS A 116 -12.11 -21.98 4.73
N GLU A 117 -12.14 -23.26 5.13
CA GLU A 117 -13.32 -23.86 5.78
C GLU A 117 -13.60 -23.22 7.15
N ALA A 118 -12.53 -22.86 7.89
CA ALA A 118 -12.62 -22.15 9.17
C ALA A 118 -13.03 -20.67 9.03
N LYS A 119 -13.08 -20.13 7.82
CA LYS A 119 -13.30 -18.71 7.50
C LYS A 119 -12.22 -17.79 8.11
N ASP A 120 -11.01 -18.28 8.29
CA ASP A 120 -9.83 -17.50 8.64
C ASP A 120 -9.15 -16.98 7.37
N ALA A 121 -9.63 -15.85 6.86
CA ALA A 121 -9.13 -15.27 5.62
C ALA A 121 -7.63 -14.95 5.69
N GLY A 122 -7.14 -14.47 6.82
CA GLY A 122 -5.74 -14.05 6.97
C GLY A 122 -4.77 -15.23 6.85
N ARG A 123 -5.04 -16.36 7.53
CA ARG A 123 -4.20 -17.57 7.44
C ARG A 123 -4.35 -18.28 6.11
N PHE A 124 -5.57 -18.36 5.58
CA PHE A 124 -5.84 -18.88 4.23
C PHE A 124 -4.95 -18.21 3.18
N GLU A 125 -4.92 -16.88 3.17
CA GLU A 125 -4.11 -16.11 2.23
C GLU A 125 -2.62 -16.29 2.46
N GLU A 126 -2.17 -16.30 3.72
CA GLU A 126 -0.76 -16.52 4.06
C GLU A 126 -0.26 -17.84 3.49
N TYR A 127 -1.00 -18.92 3.67
CA TYR A 127 -0.62 -20.24 3.13
C TYR A 127 -0.69 -20.30 1.61
N LEU A 128 -1.65 -19.62 0.97
CA LEU A 128 -1.67 -19.50 -0.48
C LEU A 128 -0.44 -18.77 -1.03
N PHE A 129 0.00 -17.69 -0.39
CA PHE A 129 1.21 -16.98 -0.81
C PHE A 129 2.48 -17.80 -0.57
N ARG A 130 2.54 -18.57 0.51
CA ARG A 130 3.64 -19.51 0.74
C ARG A 130 3.66 -20.60 -0.33
N ALA A 131 2.52 -21.21 -0.65
CA ALA A 131 2.41 -22.16 -1.74
C ALA A 131 2.88 -21.56 -3.08
N LEU A 132 2.48 -20.31 -3.37
CA LEU A 132 2.87 -19.61 -4.60
C LEU A 132 4.38 -19.35 -4.66
N ALA A 133 5.01 -19.02 -3.54
CA ALA A 133 6.47 -18.82 -3.46
C ALA A 133 7.26 -20.08 -3.80
N TRP A 134 6.74 -21.26 -3.46
CA TRP A 134 7.36 -22.53 -3.79
C TRP A 134 7.07 -23.02 -5.22
N GLU A 135 5.85 -22.79 -5.70
CA GLU A 135 5.47 -23.15 -7.08
C GLU A 135 4.35 -22.22 -7.59
N THR A 136 4.67 -21.42 -8.59
CA THR A 136 3.69 -20.59 -9.29
C THR A 136 2.90 -21.44 -10.29
N THR A 137 1.59 -21.59 -10.04
CA THR A 137 0.67 -22.26 -10.97
C THR A 137 -0.53 -21.38 -11.32
N PRO A 138 -1.13 -21.54 -12.53
CA PRO A 138 -2.34 -20.81 -12.89
C PRO A 138 -3.48 -21.02 -11.88
N GLY A 139 -3.59 -22.21 -11.29
CA GLY A 139 -4.62 -22.50 -10.29
C GLY A 139 -4.43 -21.73 -8.98
N ARG A 140 -3.20 -21.58 -8.48
CA ARG A 140 -2.89 -20.79 -7.29
C ARG A 140 -3.10 -19.30 -7.54
N LEU A 141 -2.64 -18.80 -8.69
CA LEU A 141 -2.87 -17.41 -9.10
C LEU A 141 -4.38 -17.11 -9.18
N ALA A 142 -5.19 -18.02 -9.70
CA ALA A 142 -6.65 -17.85 -9.77
C ALA A 142 -7.30 -17.81 -8.37
N LYS A 143 -6.85 -18.62 -7.41
CA LYS A 143 -7.34 -18.60 -6.02
C LYS A 143 -7.05 -17.23 -5.36
N ILE A 144 -5.80 -16.77 -5.43
CA ILE A 144 -5.40 -15.47 -4.86
C ILE A 144 -6.16 -14.34 -5.54
N ARG A 145 -6.31 -14.38 -6.87
CA ARG A 145 -7.11 -13.41 -7.60
C ARG A 145 -8.56 -13.38 -7.09
N LYS A 146 -9.14 -14.56 -6.84
CA LYS A 146 -10.50 -14.63 -6.26
C LYS A 146 -10.57 -13.96 -4.90
N SER A 147 -9.59 -14.16 -4.00
CA SER A 147 -9.54 -13.45 -2.72
C SER A 147 -9.46 -11.93 -2.90
N ILE A 148 -8.69 -11.44 -3.88
CA ILE A 148 -8.63 -10.02 -4.24
C ILE A 148 -10.01 -9.52 -4.71
N ASP A 149 -10.66 -10.26 -5.62
CA ASP A 149 -11.97 -9.90 -6.16
C ASP A 149 -13.06 -9.93 -5.05
N ASP A 150 -13.01 -10.90 -4.15
CA ASP A 150 -13.93 -11.03 -3.00
C ASP A 150 -13.73 -9.87 -2.00
N ALA A 151 -12.50 -9.51 -1.67
CA ALA A 151 -12.19 -8.38 -0.80
C ALA A 151 -12.70 -7.05 -1.40
N ALA A 152 -12.50 -6.85 -2.69
CA ALA A 152 -13.01 -5.69 -3.41
C ALA A 152 -14.54 -5.64 -3.45
N GLY A 153 -15.19 -6.78 -3.74
CA GLY A 153 -16.65 -6.92 -3.73
C GLY A 153 -17.25 -6.70 -2.34
N GLY A 154 -16.51 -7.08 -1.29
CA GLY A 154 -16.84 -6.84 0.12
C GLY A 154 -16.58 -5.43 0.64
N ASN A 155 -16.13 -4.51 -0.22
CA ASN A 155 -15.79 -3.12 0.15
C ASN A 155 -14.53 -2.99 1.06
N HIS A 156 -13.53 -3.87 0.86
CA HIS A 156 -12.23 -3.87 1.53
C HIS A 156 -11.07 -3.59 0.55
N PRO A 157 -11.02 -2.38 -0.07
CA PRO A 157 -10.04 -2.07 -1.12
C PRO A 157 -8.60 -2.01 -0.61
N ASP A 158 -8.39 -1.73 0.67
CA ASP A 158 -7.08 -1.76 1.33
C ASP A 158 -6.54 -3.20 1.41
N GLU A 159 -7.38 -4.16 1.75
CA GLU A 159 -7.05 -5.59 1.75
C GLU A 159 -6.78 -6.08 0.33
N ALA A 160 -7.69 -5.80 -0.60
CA ALA A 160 -7.50 -6.12 -2.01
C ALA A 160 -6.19 -5.54 -2.57
N GLY A 161 -5.87 -4.28 -2.23
CA GLY A 161 -4.62 -3.63 -2.61
C GLY A 161 -3.38 -4.32 -2.03
N ARG A 162 -3.41 -4.69 -0.74
CA ARG A 162 -2.30 -5.43 -0.09
C ARG A 162 -2.07 -6.79 -0.74
N LEU A 163 -3.14 -7.53 -1.01
CA LEU A 163 -3.07 -8.82 -1.68
C LEU A 163 -2.49 -8.68 -3.09
N LEU A 164 -2.90 -7.67 -3.83
CA LEU A 164 -2.39 -7.40 -5.18
C LEU A 164 -0.90 -7.05 -5.16
N VAL A 165 -0.44 -6.22 -4.21
CA VAL A 165 1.00 -5.92 -4.05
C VAL A 165 1.79 -7.18 -3.74
N ARG A 166 1.31 -8.03 -2.84
CA ARG A 166 1.96 -9.33 -2.54
C ARG A 166 1.99 -10.24 -3.76
N LEU A 167 0.88 -10.33 -4.50
CA LEU A 167 0.78 -11.14 -5.71
C LEU A 167 1.79 -10.70 -6.76
N LYS A 168 1.94 -9.41 -7.00
CA LYS A 168 2.90 -8.86 -7.96
C LYS A 168 4.35 -9.16 -7.56
N ARG A 169 4.68 -9.10 -6.27
CA ARG A 169 6.00 -9.49 -5.77
C ARG A 169 6.29 -10.97 -5.95
N ALA A 170 5.28 -11.83 -5.80
CA ALA A 170 5.42 -13.27 -5.94
C ALA A 170 5.43 -13.73 -7.41
N ASP A 171 4.94 -12.92 -8.36
CA ASP A 171 4.83 -13.23 -9.79
C ASP A 171 5.46 -12.12 -10.64
N ALA A 172 6.78 -11.96 -10.53
CA ALA A 172 7.54 -10.98 -11.31
C ALA A 172 7.38 -11.15 -12.83
N ASP A 173 7.30 -12.39 -13.32
CA ASP A 173 7.06 -12.70 -14.72
C ASP A 173 5.67 -12.21 -15.18
N GLY A 174 4.67 -12.32 -14.31
CA GLY A 174 3.34 -11.79 -14.56
C GLY A 174 3.30 -10.27 -14.61
N VAL A 175 4.09 -9.62 -13.77
CA VAL A 175 4.27 -8.16 -13.82
C VAL A 175 4.92 -7.75 -15.13
N ALA A 176 6.03 -8.39 -15.51
CA ALA A 176 6.73 -8.11 -16.77
C ALA A 176 5.84 -8.35 -18.00
N ALA A 177 4.95 -9.34 -17.94
CA ALA A 177 3.98 -9.64 -18.99
C ALA A 177 2.73 -8.74 -18.98
N GLY A 178 2.63 -7.76 -18.06
CA GLY A 178 1.48 -6.85 -17.97
C GLY A 178 0.18 -7.50 -17.46
N ARG A 179 0.25 -8.70 -16.84
CA ARG A 179 -0.95 -9.45 -16.40
C ARG A 179 -1.82 -8.73 -15.39
N TYR A 180 -1.27 -7.81 -14.61
CA TYR A 180 -1.96 -7.13 -13.51
C TYR A 180 -2.47 -5.74 -13.87
N GLU A 181 -2.05 -5.16 -15.01
CA GLU A 181 -2.45 -3.81 -15.41
C GLU A 181 -3.97 -3.64 -15.48
N LYS A 182 -4.65 -4.61 -16.11
CA LYS A 182 -6.11 -4.56 -16.22
C LYS A 182 -6.79 -4.66 -14.86
N LEU A 183 -6.31 -5.52 -13.98
CA LEU A 183 -6.87 -5.69 -12.64
C LEU A 183 -6.73 -4.40 -11.83
N GLU A 184 -5.55 -3.78 -11.85
CA GLU A 184 -5.28 -2.51 -11.15
C GLU A 184 -6.16 -1.37 -11.67
N THR A 185 -6.30 -1.26 -13.00
CA THR A 185 -7.15 -0.22 -13.59
C THR A 185 -8.64 -0.45 -13.34
N ASP A 186 -9.09 -1.70 -13.40
CA ASP A 186 -10.47 -2.08 -13.06
C ASP A 186 -10.81 -1.73 -11.60
N PHE A 187 -9.85 -1.90 -10.67
CA PHE A 187 -10.00 -1.47 -9.28
C PHE A 187 -10.05 0.04 -9.16
N ALA A 188 -9.03 0.71 -9.65
CA ALA A 188 -8.86 2.15 -9.48
C ALA A 188 -9.94 2.98 -10.20
N THR A 189 -10.62 2.43 -11.23
CA THR A 189 -11.76 3.09 -11.90
C THR A 189 -13.09 2.90 -11.17
N LYS A 190 -13.23 1.84 -10.39
CA LYS A 190 -14.46 1.54 -9.63
C LYS A 190 -14.45 2.13 -8.23
N ASP A 191 -13.30 2.10 -7.58
CA ASP A 191 -13.07 2.57 -6.21
C ASP A 191 -11.66 3.18 -6.13
N VAL A 192 -10.94 2.93 -5.05
CA VAL A 192 -9.56 3.33 -4.84
C VAL A 192 -8.67 2.09 -4.77
N LEU A 193 -7.47 2.19 -5.31
CA LEU A 193 -6.44 1.17 -5.27
C LEU A 193 -5.32 1.63 -4.35
N LEU A 194 -4.91 0.80 -3.37
CA LEU A 194 -3.68 1.04 -2.63
C LEU A 194 -2.47 0.79 -3.54
N LEU A 195 -1.66 1.80 -3.73
CA LEU A 195 -0.51 1.80 -4.62
C LEU A 195 0.75 2.24 -3.86
N GLY A 196 1.89 1.69 -4.23
CA GLY A 196 3.22 2.09 -3.77
C GLY A 196 4.18 2.21 -4.94
N SER A 197 5.39 2.67 -4.65
CA SER A 197 6.52 2.69 -5.59
C SER A 197 7.54 1.62 -5.21
N ASP A 198 8.46 1.31 -6.15
CA ASP A 198 9.59 0.41 -5.89
C ASP A 198 10.76 1.14 -5.22
N THR A 199 10.72 2.48 -5.17
CA THR A 199 11.82 3.32 -4.70
C THR A 199 11.59 3.92 -3.32
N HIS A 200 10.36 3.86 -2.77
CA HIS A 200 10.03 4.40 -1.46
C HIS A 200 8.92 3.59 -0.79
N ALA A 201 8.95 3.52 0.54
CA ALA A 201 7.99 2.75 1.32
C ALA A 201 6.59 3.38 1.43
N LEU A 202 6.46 4.68 1.11
CA LEU A 202 5.16 5.36 1.16
C LEU A 202 4.18 4.73 0.17
N VAL A 203 2.96 4.50 0.65
CA VAL A 203 1.83 4.05 -0.15
C VAL A 203 0.72 5.09 -0.16
N GLY A 204 -0.21 4.97 -1.08
CA GLY A 204 -1.38 5.85 -1.13
C GLY A 204 -2.53 5.23 -1.90
N TYR A 205 -3.71 5.74 -1.67
CA TYR A 205 -4.91 5.36 -2.38
C TYR A 205 -5.05 6.16 -3.67
N VAL A 206 -5.21 5.48 -4.80
CA VAL A 206 -5.33 6.07 -6.12
C VAL A 206 -6.68 5.71 -6.73
N SER A 207 -7.41 6.69 -7.24
CA SER A 207 -8.64 6.48 -8.02
C SER A 207 -8.52 7.09 -9.40
N LEU A 208 -8.79 6.29 -10.41
CA LEU A 208 -8.83 6.72 -11.81
C LEU A 208 -10.23 7.23 -12.19
N PRO A 209 -10.35 8.18 -13.14
CA PRO A 209 -11.65 8.58 -13.65
C PRO A 209 -12.32 7.43 -14.41
N LYS A 210 -13.66 7.44 -14.48
CA LYS A 210 -14.44 6.38 -15.16
C LYS A 210 -14.13 6.26 -16.66
N ASP A 211 -13.73 7.37 -17.28
CA ASP A 211 -13.33 7.45 -18.68
C ASP A 211 -11.81 7.24 -18.91
N TRP A 212 -11.13 6.68 -17.91
CA TRP A 212 -9.69 6.46 -18.00
C TRP A 212 -9.30 5.57 -19.19
N THR A 213 -8.28 6.01 -19.91
CA THR A 213 -7.63 5.25 -20.97
C THR A 213 -6.12 5.45 -20.89
N LYS A 214 -5.35 4.47 -21.32
CA LYS A 214 -3.87 4.49 -21.27
C LYS A 214 -3.24 5.60 -22.11
N THR A 215 -3.99 6.18 -23.06
CA THR A 215 -3.47 7.14 -24.05
C THR A 215 -3.77 8.61 -23.74
N LYS A 216 -4.55 8.86 -22.71
CA LYS A 216 -4.89 10.22 -22.26
C LYS A 216 -4.00 10.65 -21.10
N THR A 217 -3.82 11.96 -20.96
CA THR A 217 -3.30 12.61 -19.74
C THR A 217 -4.44 13.12 -18.88
N TYR A 218 -4.20 13.14 -17.56
CA TYR A 218 -5.22 13.46 -16.58
C TYR A 218 -4.69 14.41 -15.53
N GLN A 219 -5.50 15.37 -15.12
CA GLN A 219 -5.21 16.18 -13.94
C GLN A 219 -5.03 15.26 -12.73
N VAL A 220 -4.12 15.63 -11.83
CA VAL A 220 -3.90 14.88 -10.58
C VAL A 220 -4.28 15.77 -9.41
N VAL A 221 -5.13 15.25 -8.52
CA VAL A 221 -5.47 15.89 -7.25
C VAL A 221 -4.90 15.04 -6.13
N VAL A 222 -3.91 15.60 -5.43
CA VAL A 222 -3.29 15.00 -4.25
C VAL A 222 -4.02 15.50 -3.03
N GLY A 223 -4.63 14.62 -2.28
CA GLY A 223 -5.37 14.97 -1.07
C GLY A 223 -4.78 14.29 0.16
N VAL A 224 -4.43 15.07 1.18
CA VAL A 224 -3.79 14.58 2.40
C VAL A 224 -4.77 14.62 3.57
N GLU A 225 -4.99 13.47 4.16
CA GLU A 225 -5.89 13.30 5.32
C GLU A 225 -5.32 13.95 6.59
N GLY A 226 -6.21 14.30 7.51
CA GLY A 226 -5.86 14.86 8.81
C GLY A 226 -5.43 13.83 9.86
N ALA A 227 -5.34 14.30 11.12
CA ALA A 227 -4.89 13.48 12.25
C ALA A 227 -5.81 12.30 12.60
N GLY A 228 -7.02 12.25 12.02
CA GLY A 228 -7.93 11.11 12.13
C GLY A 228 -7.45 9.85 11.42
N CYS A 229 -6.48 9.96 10.52
CA CYS A 229 -5.85 8.86 9.77
C CYS A 229 -6.85 7.95 9.03
N ASN A 230 -8.03 8.50 8.67
CA ASN A 230 -9.01 7.77 7.84
C ASN A 230 -8.70 7.95 6.35
N PHE A 231 -7.49 7.55 5.95
CA PHE A 231 -6.97 7.76 4.58
C PHE A 231 -7.90 7.19 3.50
N LEU A 232 -8.44 5.99 3.71
CA LEU A 232 -9.38 5.36 2.79
C LEU A 232 -10.67 6.17 2.66
N GLY A 233 -11.28 6.57 3.79
CA GLY A 233 -12.50 7.38 3.80
C GLY A 233 -12.30 8.73 3.13
N TYR A 234 -11.16 9.38 3.36
CA TYR A 234 -10.81 10.64 2.72
C TYR A 234 -10.62 10.52 1.21
N ALA A 235 -9.88 9.50 0.76
CA ALA A 235 -9.71 9.19 -0.66
C ALA A 235 -11.06 8.99 -1.36
N ARG A 236 -11.96 8.22 -0.75
CA ARG A 236 -13.31 8.00 -1.25
C ARG A 236 -14.17 9.26 -1.25
N GLY A 237 -14.02 10.12 -0.25
CA GLY A 237 -14.69 11.42 -0.19
C GLY A 237 -14.31 12.32 -1.36
N LEU A 238 -13.02 12.41 -1.68
CA LEU A 238 -12.52 13.12 -2.86
C LEU A 238 -13.02 12.47 -4.16
N MET A 239 -12.91 11.15 -4.27
CA MET A 239 -13.38 10.40 -5.43
C MET A 239 -14.88 10.61 -5.67
N ALA A 240 -15.71 10.53 -4.65
CA ALA A 240 -17.15 10.68 -4.76
C ALA A 240 -17.56 12.08 -5.28
N GLN A 241 -16.86 13.12 -4.85
CA GLN A 241 -17.12 14.50 -5.27
C GLN A 241 -16.45 14.86 -6.61
N ARG A 242 -15.58 14.01 -7.16
CA ARG A 242 -14.99 14.21 -8.49
C ARG A 242 -16.05 14.29 -9.58
N GLY A 243 -17.14 13.53 -9.46
CA GLY A 243 -18.19 13.50 -10.47
C GLY A 243 -17.68 12.96 -11.82
N ALA A 244 -17.99 13.69 -12.90
CA ALA A 244 -17.57 13.34 -14.26
C ALA A 244 -16.20 13.93 -14.66
N ARG A 245 -15.47 14.57 -13.76
CA ARG A 245 -14.17 15.18 -14.05
C ARG A 245 -13.14 14.11 -14.43
N SER A 246 -12.40 14.38 -15.49
CA SER A 246 -11.34 13.51 -16.01
C SER A 246 -10.04 13.77 -15.22
N ALA A 247 -10.03 13.39 -13.94
CA ALA A 247 -8.93 13.61 -13.01
C ALA A 247 -8.62 12.37 -12.17
N ILE A 248 -7.35 12.16 -11.86
CA ILE A 248 -6.85 11.12 -10.94
C ILE A 248 -6.84 11.69 -9.53
N VAL A 249 -7.37 10.95 -8.56
CA VAL A 249 -7.24 11.26 -7.13
C VAL A 249 -6.09 10.43 -6.56
N VAL A 250 -5.21 11.07 -5.78
CA VAL A 250 -4.12 10.42 -5.04
C VAL A 250 -4.23 10.84 -3.59
N ALA A 251 -4.44 9.91 -2.68
CA ALA A 251 -4.46 10.17 -1.25
C ALA A 251 -3.31 9.39 -0.57
N PRO A 252 -2.14 10.02 -0.37
CA PRO A 252 -0.99 9.36 0.23
C PRO A 252 -1.22 9.11 1.72
N VAL A 253 -0.67 8.00 2.23
CA VAL A 253 -0.65 7.69 3.66
C VAL A 253 0.58 8.34 4.27
N THR A 254 0.46 9.63 4.58
CA THR A 254 1.54 10.45 5.12
C THR A 254 1.72 10.24 6.63
N LEU A 255 2.91 10.53 7.14
CA LEU A 255 3.23 10.50 8.57
C LEU A 255 3.15 11.89 9.24
N SER A 256 3.21 12.96 8.46
CA SER A 256 3.20 14.35 8.97
C SER A 256 1.82 14.88 9.35
N ASN A 257 0.77 14.15 9.07
CA ASN A 257 -0.62 14.56 9.30
C ASN A 257 -1.08 14.46 10.77
N THR A 258 -0.29 13.85 11.65
CA THR A 258 -0.60 13.67 13.07
C THR A 258 0.62 13.91 13.95
N ASN A 259 0.42 14.16 15.23
CA ASN A 259 1.51 14.34 16.22
C ASN A 259 1.98 12.99 16.80
N GLU A 260 1.21 11.93 16.66
CA GLU A 260 1.52 10.61 17.22
C GLU A 260 1.33 9.52 16.17
N LEU A 261 2.38 8.71 15.94
CA LEU A 261 2.34 7.56 15.04
C LEU A 261 1.99 6.30 15.83
N LYS A 262 0.78 5.76 15.59
CA LYS A 262 0.33 4.51 16.19
C LYS A 262 0.20 3.44 15.11
N ALA A 263 0.70 2.24 15.36
CA ALA A 263 0.63 1.14 14.40
C ALA A 263 -0.81 0.83 13.96
N GLU A 264 -1.77 1.01 14.86
CA GLU A 264 -3.20 0.77 14.60
C GLU A 264 -3.78 1.76 13.57
N THR A 265 -3.26 2.98 13.52
CA THR A 265 -3.69 4.02 12.56
C THR A 265 -2.96 3.96 11.23
N TYR A 266 -1.86 3.20 11.18
CA TYR A 266 -1.03 3.01 9.98
C TYR A 266 -0.83 1.52 9.63
N PRO A 267 -1.91 0.77 9.36
CA PRO A 267 -1.83 -0.68 9.16
C PRO A 267 -0.98 -1.12 7.96
N CYS A 268 -0.67 -0.19 7.04
CA CYS A 268 0.21 -0.43 5.89
C CYS A 268 1.70 -0.26 6.21
N TYR A 269 2.06 0.24 7.41
CA TYR A 269 3.45 0.43 7.83
C TYR A 269 3.76 -0.43 9.05
N GLY A 270 4.94 -1.08 9.04
CA GLY A 270 5.44 -1.81 10.21
C GLY A 270 5.95 -0.85 11.30
N LYS A 271 5.92 -1.31 12.56
CA LYS A 271 6.37 -0.52 13.71
C LYS A 271 7.81 0.02 13.54
N THR A 272 8.71 -0.76 12.99
CA THR A 272 10.11 -0.34 12.75
C THR A 272 10.19 0.91 11.85
N LEU A 273 9.39 0.95 10.78
CA LEU A 273 9.33 2.11 9.89
C LEU A 273 8.77 3.33 10.63
N LEU A 274 7.69 3.15 11.38
CA LEU A 274 7.07 4.26 12.13
C LEU A 274 8.03 4.83 13.18
N ASP A 275 8.75 3.99 13.90
CA ASP A 275 9.75 4.42 14.88
C ASP A 275 10.92 5.19 14.22
N GLU A 276 11.43 4.70 13.09
CA GLU A 276 12.52 5.31 12.33
C GLU A 276 12.17 6.73 11.84
N TRP A 277 10.96 6.90 11.35
CA TRP A 277 10.53 8.15 10.71
C TRP A 277 9.76 9.10 11.63
N ASN A 278 9.52 8.74 12.89
CA ASN A 278 8.72 9.54 13.81
C ASN A 278 9.22 11.00 13.98
N ALA A 279 10.52 11.21 14.02
CA ALA A 279 11.11 12.55 14.14
C ALA A 279 11.34 13.25 12.79
N LYS A 280 11.17 12.56 11.66
CA LYS A 280 11.55 13.03 10.31
C LYS A 280 10.41 12.86 9.30
N ARG A 281 9.17 13.09 9.73
CA ARG A 281 7.98 12.73 8.96
C ARG A 281 7.91 13.41 7.59
N MET A 282 8.22 14.70 7.50
CA MET A 282 8.25 15.41 6.21
C MET A 282 9.35 14.88 5.27
N GLN A 283 10.49 14.42 5.80
CA GLN A 283 11.54 13.81 5.00
C GLN A 283 11.13 12.40 4.48
N PHE A 284 10.20 11.75 5.14
CA PHE A 284 9.54 10.54 4.61
C PHE A 284 8.48 10.90 3.58
N ASP A 285 7.60 11.83 3.91
CA ASP A 285 6.42 12.15 3.09
C ASP A 285 6.79 12.82 1.77
N GLY A 286 7.70 13.79 1.77
CA GLY A 286 8.09 14.52 0.56
C GLY A 286 8.57 13.58 -0.56
N PRO A 287 9.71 12.90 -0.39
CA PRO A 287 10.20 11.95 -1.38
C PRO A 287 9.24 10.80 -1.66
N GLY A 288 8.47 10.38 -0.64
CA GLY A 288 7.51 9.29 -0.77
C GLY A 288 6.34 9.64 -1.68
N VAL A 289 5.77 10.82 -1.52
CA VAL A 289 4.69 11.30 -2.42
C VAL A 289 5.21 11.51 -3.82
N ASP A 290 6.42 12.06 -3.99
CA ASP A 290 7.03 12.22 -5.31
C ASP A 290 7.26 10.87 -6.01
N ALA A 291 7.71 9.86 -5.28
CA ALA A 291 7.86 8.50 -5.78
C ALA A 291 6.51 7.87 -6.20
N LEU A 292 5.46 8.09 -5.40
CA LEU A 292 4.10 7.65 -5.72
C LEU A 292 3.55 8.37 -6.96
N LEU A 293 3.74 9.70 -7.05
CA LEU A 293 3.35 10.49 -8.21
C LEU A 293 4.07 10.06 -9.48
N ALA A 294 5.37 9.75 -9.40
CA ALA A 294 6.11 9.21 -10.54
C ALA A 294 5.49 7.92 -11.11
N VAL A 295 4.97 7.04 -10.22
CA VAL A 295 4.21 5.85 -10.65
C VAL A 295 2.89 6.25 -11.31
N VAL A 296 2.16 7.21 -10.74
CA VAL A 296 0.88 7.71 -11.29
C VAL A 296 1.09 8.35 -12.69
N HIS A 297 2.11 9.19 -12.83
CA HIS A 297 2.45 9.81 -14.12
C HIS A 297 2.79 8.76 -15.18
N LYS A 298 3.72 7.86 -14.85
CA LYS A 298 4.21 6.85 -15.80
C LYS A 298 3.13 5.82 -16.19
N ARG A 299 2.33 5.37 -15.23
CA ARG A 299 1.42 4.23 -15.45
C ARG A 299 0.01 4.65 -15.86
N PHE A 300 -0.47 5.76 -15.32
CA PHE A 300 -1.86 6.17 -15.48
C PHE A 300 -2.03 7.48 -16.25
N GLY A 301 -0.95 8.08 -16.71
CA GLY A 301 -1.00 9.32 -17.51
C GLY A 301 -1.35 10.55 -16.69
N GLY A 302 -1.03 10.57 -15.38
CA GLY A 302 -1.17 11.78 -14.56
C GLY A 302 -0.26 12.91 -15.07
N GLU A 303 -0.72 14.15 -15.05
CA GLU A 303 0.10 15.33 -15.34
C GLU A 303 1.11 15.57 -14.22
N GLU A 304 2.30 16.10 -14.58
CA GLU A 304 3.38 16.41 -13.64
C GLU A 304 2.98 17.49 -12.63
N LYS A 305 2.26 18.54 -13.08
CA LYS A 305 1.72 19.57 -12.19
C LYS A 305 0.43 19.09 -11.56
N VAL A 306 0.43 19.00 -10.23
CA VAL A 306 -0.70 18.48 -9.45
C VAL A 306 -1.46 19.58 -8.71
N PHE A 307 -2.74 19.37 -8.47
CA PHE A 307 -3.47 20.10 -7.44
C PHE A 307 -3.18 19.44 -6.09
N VAL A 308 -2.94 20.23 -5.05
CA VAL A 308 -2.73 19.71 -3.70
C VAL A 308 -3.78 20.25 -2.75
N THR A 309 -4.37 19.37 -1.94
CA THR A 309 -5.26 19.71 -0.84
C THR A 309 -4.85 18.96 0.40
N GLY A 310 -5.20 19.46 1.56
CA GLY A 310 -4.93 18.81 2.82
C GLY A 310 -5.93 19.23 3.87
N PHE A 311 -6.47 18.27 4.60
CA PHE A 311 -7.43 18.51 5.65
C PHE A 311 -6.74 18.52 7.02
N SER A 312 -7.03 19.50 7.87
CA SER A 312 -6.52 19.54 9.25
C SER A 312 -4.99 19.34 9.29
N GLY A 313 -4.49 18.34 10.00
CA GLY A 313 -3.07 17.98 10.01
C GLY A 313 -2.45 17.75 8.64
N GLY A 314 -3.22 17.23 7.67
CA GLY A 314 -2.79 17.07 6.27
C GLY A 314 -2.52 18.39 5.55
N GLY A 315 -3.04 19.49 6.06
CA GLY A 315 -2.71 20.84 5.58
C GLY A 315 -1.21 21.15 5.66
N GLN A 316 -0.50 20.62 6.67
CA GLN A 316 0.94 20.79 6.79
C GLN A 316 1.69 20.30 5.55
N TYR A 317 1.32 19.12 5.04
CA TYR A 317 1.93 18.60 3.81
C TYR A 317 1.50 19.43 2.57
N ALA A 318 0.24 19.85 2.50
CA ALA A 318 -0.23 20.66 1.37
C ALA A 318 0.55 21.97 1.25
N TYR A 319 0.76 22.67 2.38
CA TYR A 319 1.60 23.87 2.42
C TYR A 319 3.07 23.56 2.13
N PHE A 320 3.61 22.48 2.71
CA PHE A 320 4.99 22.06 2.45
C PHE A 320 5.23 21.83 0.95
N LYS A 321 4.38 21.05 0.26
CA LYS A 321 4.50 20.79 -1.16
C LYS A 321 4.40 22.07 -2.00
N LEU A 322 3.41 22.93 -1.68
CA LEU A 322 3.23 24.22 -2.34
C LEU A 322 4.46 25.11 -2.22
N LEU A 323 5.05 25.20 -1.02
CA LEU A 323 6.14 26.12 -0.73
C LEU A 323 7.51 25.61 -1.17
N GLN A 324 7.74 24.28 -1.10
CA GLN A 324 9.04 23.71 -1.47
C GLN A 324 9.14 23.37 -2.95
N ASP A 325 8.02 23.11 -3.62
CA ASP A 325 8.00 22.68 -5.02
C ASP A 325 6.86 23.36 -5.82
N PRO A 326 6.78 24.70 -5.84
CA PRO A 326 5.69 25.42 -6.49
C PRO A 326 5.61 25.15 -8.01
N THR A 327 6.71 24.75 -8.64
CA THR A 327 6.77 24.49 -10.09
C THR A 327 5.99 23.25 -10.50
N HIS A 328 5.82 22.28 -9.60
CA HIS A 328 5.01 21.07 -9.82
C HIS A 328 3.62 21.17 -9.17
N VAL A 329 3.27 22.30 -8.58
CA VAL A 329 1.92 22.58 -8.08
C VAL A 329 1.15 23.41 -9.10
N ARG A 330 -0.03 22.93 -9.49
CA ARG A 330 -0.96 23.69 -10.35
C ARG A 330 -1.87 24.62 -9.55
N GLY A 331 -2.21 24.24 -8.34
CA GLY A 331 -2.99 25.02 -7.38
C GLY A 331 -3.08 24.29 -6.04
N ALA A 332 -3.33 25.01 -4.97
CA ALA A 332 -3.45 24.46 -3.62
C ALA A 332 -4.75 24.87 -2.94
N ALA A 333 -5.41 23.92 -2.27
CA ALA A 333 -6.68 24.14 -1.58
C ALA A 333 -6.70 23.51 -0.17
N PRO A 334 -5.90 23.99 0.80
CA PRO A 334 -5.96 23.51 2.18
C PRO A 334 -7.33 23.75 2.82
N CYS A 335 -7.87 22.74 3.52
CA CYS A 335 -9.18 22.77 4.17
C CYS A 335 -9.02 22.63 5.68
N CYS A 336 -9.41 23.65 6.46
CA CYS A 336 -9.14 23.70 7.90
C CYS A 336 -7.70 23.27 8.22
N GLY A 337 -6.75 23.64 7.35
CA GLY A 337 -5.41 23.09 7.31
C GLY A 337 -4.49 23.69 8.38
N ASN A 338 -3.80 22.84 9.11
CA ASN A 338 -2.76 23.25 10.04
C ASN A 338 -1.57 23.84 9.28
N PHE A 339 -1.05 24.97 9.77
CA PHE A 339 0.15 25.62 9.27
C PHE A 339 1.17 25.84 10.39
N GLY A 340 2.01 24.85 10.62
CA GLY A 340 3.11 24.95 11.58
C GLY A 340 4.34 25.73 11.07
N GLY A 341 4.29 26.28 9.83
CA GLY A 341 5.42 26.91 9.17
C GLY A 341 6.30 25.93 8.38
N ALA A 342 5.90 24.67 8.28
CA ALA A 342 6.62 23.65 7.50
C ALA A 342 6.78 24.10 6.04
N GLY A 343 8.02 24.06 5.53
CA GLY A 343 8.34 24.47 4.17
C GLY A 343 8.45 25.97 3.94
N ALA A 344 8.13 26.84 4.90
CA ALA A 344 8.23 28.30 4.70
C ALA A 344 9.68 28.80 4.79
N GLU A 345 10.52 28.15 5.61
CA GLU A 345 11.94 28.47 5.69
C GLU A 345 12.68 27.98 4.44
N GLY A 346 13.40 28.87 3.79
CA GLY A 346 14.12 28.56 2.56
C GLY A 346 13.23 28.31 1.33
N ALA A 347 11.91 28.58 1.45
CA ALA A 347 11.00 28.49 0.30
C ALA A 347 11.39 29.47 -0.82
N PRO A 348 11.34 29.05 -2.09
CA PRO A 348 11.55 29.97 -3.20
C PRO A 348 10.43 31.02 -3.24
N ALA A 349 10.76 32.24 -3.64
CA ALA A 349 9.75 33.23 -3.92
C ALA A 349 8.83 32.75 -5.06
N ALA A 350 7.57 33.17 -5.04
CA ALA A 350 6.69 33.02 -6.19
C ALA A 350 7.32 33.69 -7.42
N GLY A 351 7.23 33.06 -8.56
CA GLY A 351 7.74 33.61 -9.80
C GLY A 351 7.04 34.92 -10.21
N ALA A 352 7.47 35.51 -11.32
CA ALA A 352 6.89 36.77 -11.84
C ALA A 352 5.38 36.67 -12.14
N ASP A 353 4.85 35.48 -12.31
CA ASP A 353 3.42 35.15 -12.49
C ASP A 353 2.63 35.10 -11.16
N GLY A 354 3.29 35.32 -10.04
CA GLY A 354 2.64 35.35 -8.71
C GLY A 354 2.36 33.97 -8.10
N GLY A 355 2.99 32.92 -8.63
CA GLY A 355 2.89 31.55 -8.13
C GLY A 355 1.56 30.87 -8.44
N PRO A 356 1.44 29.56 -8.10
CA PRO A 356 0.19 28.83 -8.28
C PRO A 356 -0.94 29.42 -7.41
N PRO A 357 -2.19 29.41 -7.92
CA PRO A 357 -3.34 29.90 -7.15
C PRO A 357 -3.57 29.04 -5.89
N VAL A 358 -3.98 29.72 -4.81
CA VAL A 358 -4.24 29.12 -3.50
C VAL A 358 -5.62 29.52 -3.02
N HIS A 359 -6.43 28.57 -2.56
CA HIS A 359 -7.71 28.86 -1.92
C HIS A 359 -7.77 28.19 -0.53
N LEU A 360 -7.79 29.01 0.51
CA LEU A 360 -7.83 28.59 1.90
C LEU A 360 -9.30 28.45 2.35
N PHE A 361 -9.71 27.24 2.72
CA PHE A 361 -11.06 26.96 3.21
C PHE A 361 -11.06 26.74 4.73
N THR A 362 -11.94 27.44 5.46
CA THR A 362 -12.15 27.25 6.91
C THR A 362 -13.65 27.11 7.21
N GLY A 363 -14.01 26.44 8.29
CA GLY A 363 -15.39 26.32 8.74
C GLY A 363 -15.78 27.43 9.71
N GLU A 364 -16.96 28.05 9.55
CA GLU A 364 -17.48 29.07 10.47
C GLU A 364 -17.67 28.54 11.90
N LYS A 365 -18.07 27.26 12.01
CA LYS A 365 -18.33 26.56 13.27
C LYS A 365 -17.27 25.47 13.57
N ASP A 366 -16.05 25.67 13.06
CA ASP A 366 -14.94 24.76 13.34
C ASP A 366 -14.63 24.78 14.83
N GLN A 367 -14.71 23.62 15.48
CA GLN A 367 -14.44 23.49 16.92
C GLN A 367 -12.98 23.73 17.29
N TYR A 368 -12.07 23.68 16.32
CA TYR A 368 -10.63 23.98 16.47
C TYR A 368 -10.28 25.38 15.97
N ARG A 369 -11.27 26.23 15.76
CA ARG A 369 -11.09 27.56 15.17
C ARG A 369 -10.13 28.43 15.99
N GLU A 370 -10.32 28.48 17.31
CA GLU A 370 -9.57 29.36 18.22
C GLU A 370 -8.32 28.63 18.77
N HIS A 371 -8.43 27.34 19.09
CA HIS A 371 -7.36 26.54 19.66
C HIS A 371 -7.37 25.10 19.11
N VAL A 372 -6.17 24.57 18.88
CA VAL A 372 -5.94 23.15 18.59
C VAL A 372 -5.05 22.62 19.72
N ASN A 373 -5.65 21.99 20.73
CA ASN A 373 -5.00 21.69 22.02
C ASN A 373 -4.48 23.00 22.65
N ASP A 374 -3.18 23.07 22.98
CA ASP A 374 -2.52 24.26 23.55
C ASP A 374 -1.92 25.20 22.47
N GLU A 375 -2.14 24.89 21.18
CA GLU A 375 -1.60 25.63 20.05
C GLU A 375 -2.65 26.60 19.45
N PRO A 376 -2.21 27.60 18.68
CA PRO A 376 -3.12 28.48 17.94
C PRO A 376 -4.09 27.70 17.06
N GLY A 377 -5.35 28.11 17.06
CA GLY A 377 -6.40 27.49 16.29
C GLY A 377 -6.28 27.66 14.78
N ILE A 378 -7.18 27.02 14.05
CA ILE A 378 -7.20 27.01 12.58
C ILE A 378 -7.27 28.41 11.98
N GLU A 379 -7.98 29.34 12.62
CA GLU A 379 -8.09 30.76 12.16
C GLU A 379 -6.72 31.40 12.15
N ALA A 380 -6.01 31.39 13.30
CA ALA A 380 -4.69 32.01 13.44
C ALA A 380 -3.62 31.31 12.57
N GLN A 381 -3.72 29.98 12.41
CA GLN A 381 -2.83 29.26 11.52
C GLN A 381 -3.07 29.61 10.05
N THR A 382 -4.34 29.84 9.65
CA THR A 382 -4.70 30.29 8.31
C THR A 382 -4.17 31.71 8.05
N ASP A 383 -4.30 32.64 9.02
CA ASP A 383 -3.73 33.99 8.94
C ASP A 383 -2.21 33.96 8.75
N LYS A 384 -1.52 33.08 9.51
CA LYS A 384 -0.09 32.89 9.39
C LYS A 384 0.32 32.31 8.02
N ALA A 385 -0.47 31.37 7.47
CA ALA A 385 -0.25 30.80 6.14
C ALA A 385 -0.42 31.88 5.06
N GLU A 386 -1.49 32.66 5.11
CA GLU A 386 -1.77 33.76 4.17
C GLU A 386 -0.64 34.77 4.19
N ALA A 387 -0.22 35.21 5.37
CA ALA A 387 0.90 36.17 5.53
C ALA A 387 2.23 35.58 4.97
N ALA A 388 2.50 34.31 5.18
CA ALA A 388 3.69 33.65 4.63
C ALA A 388 3.65 33.60 3.09
N LEU A 389 2.52 33.25 2.50
CA LEU A 389 2.32 33.22 1.05
C LEU A 389 2.50 34.64 0.44
N GLN A 390 1.89 35.66 1.03
CA GLN A 390 2.02 37.04 0.61
C GLN A 390 3.48 37.53 0.67
N LYS A 391 4.18 37.21 1.77
CA LYS A 391 5.61 37.51 1.94
C LYS A 391 6.49 36.88 0.85
N LEU A 392 6.11 35.70 0.37
CA LEU A 392 6.81 34.99 -0.72
C LEU A 392 6.39 35.46 -2.12
N GLY A 393 5.46 36.41 -2.22
CA GLY A 393 5.02 37.00 -3.48
C GLY A 393 3.87 36.26 -4.17
N TYR A 394 3.16 35.39 -3.49
CA TYR A 394 1.93 34.79 -4.04
C TYR A 394 0.84 35.85 -4.18
N THR A 395 0.32 36.03 -5.39
CA THR A 395 -0.68 37.08 -5.70
C THR A 395 -2.09 36.54 -5.87
N HIS A 396 -2.25 35.22 -6.04
CA HIS A 396 -3.52 34.56 -6.26
C HIS A 396 -3.90 33.71 -5.00
N VAL A 397 -4.08 34.42 -3.87
CA VAL A 397 -4.47 33.78 -2.60
C VAL A 397 -5.89 34.25 -2.26
N GLU A 398 -6.81 33.29 -2.22
CA GLU A 398 -8.20 33.49 -1.81
C GLU A 398 -8.47 32.76 -0.50
N ARG A 399 -9.43 33.28 0.27
CA ARG A 399 -9.90 32.66 1.51
C ARG A 399 -11.41 32.62 1.54
N THR A 400 -11.97 31.49 1.96
CA THR A 400 -13.41 31.33 2.18
C THR A 400 -13.67 30.70 3.53
N GLN A 401 -14.40 31.40 4.39
CA GLN A 401 -15.01 30.82 5.57
C GLN A 401 -16.37 30.24 5.19
N VAL A 402 -16.51 28.92 5.27
CA VAL A 402 -17.72 28.20 4.85
C VAL A 402 -18.78 28.34 5.93
N LYS A 403 -19.86 29.05 5.59
CA LYS A 403 -20.94 29.34 6.52
C LYS A 403 -21.62 28.10 7.05
N GLY A 404 -21.78 28.01 8.35
CA GLY A 404 -22.44 26.91 9.06
C GLY A 404 -21.65 25.59 9.11
N ALA A 405 -20.49 25.53 8.44
CA ALA A 405 -19.67 24.33 8.41
C ALA A 405 -18.74 24.22 9.64
N GLY A 406 -18.47 22.99 10.06
CA GLY A 406 -17.52 22.64 11.11
C GLY A 406 -16.09 22.42 10.59
N HIS A 407 -15.38 21.54 11.25
CA HIS A 407 -14.04 21.07 10.86
C HIS A 407 -14.15 20.00 9.77
N ASP A 408 -14.15 20.42 8.52
CA ASP A 408 -14.48 19.59 7.36
C ASP A 408 -13.43 19.67 6.24
N PRO A 409 -13.24 18.59 5.45
CA PRO A 409 -12.30 18.54 4.31
C PRO A 409 -12.81 19.24 3.04
N PHE A 410 -14.06 19.64 2.98
CA PHE A 410 -14.72 20.36 1.86
C PHE A 410 -14.43 19.80 0.45
N PRO A 411 -14.51 18.51 0.17
CA PRO A 411 -14.10 17.96 -1.13
C PRO A 411 -14.84 18.56 -2.31
N GLY A 412 -16.12 18.94 -2.14
CA GLY A 412 -16.89 19.63 -3.17
C GLY A 412 -16.35 21.03 -3.51
N LEU A 413 -15.81 21.77 -2.53
CA LEU A 413 -15.19 23.07 -2.76
C LEU A 413 -13.79 22.91 -3.38
N VAL A 414 -13.04 21.90 -2.98
CA VAL A 414 -11.78 21.55 -3.62
C VAL A 414 -11.99 21.33 -5.13
N TRP A 415 -13.00 20.55 -5.51
CA TRP A 415 -13.28 20.30 -6.93
C TRP A 415 -13.77 21.56 -7.67
N LYS A 416 -14.51 22.46 -7.03
CA LYS A 416 -14.88 23.77 -7.62
C LYS A 416 -13.64 24.64 -7.86
N PHE A 417 -12.70 24.64 -6.91
CA PHE A 417 -11.43 25.33 -7.10
C PHE A 417 -10.61 24.74 -8.26
N VAL A 418 -10.55 23.42 -8.38
CA VAL A 418 -9.91 22.76 -9.52
C VAL A 418 -10.54 23.22 -10.85
N ASP A 419 -11.89 23.23 -10.94
CA ASP A 419 -12.60 23.69 -12.14
C ASP A 419 -12.29 25.16 -12.44
N GLN A 420 -12.28 26.04 -11.43
CA GLN A 420 -11.95 27.45 -11.56
C GLN A 420 -10.55 27.66 -12.15
N VAL A 421 -9.54 26.97 -11.60
CA VAL A 421 -8.15 27.07 -12.09
C VAL A 421 -8.01 26.53 -13.51
N LEU A 422 -8.77 25.52 -13.88
CA LEU A 422 -8.78 24.94 -15.23
C LEU A 422 -9.63 25.74 -16.24
N GLY A 423 -10.39 26.75 -15.78
CA GLY A 423 -11.33 27.49 -16.61
C GLY A 423 -12.51 26.68 -17.12
N VAL A 424 -12.86 25.60 -16.41
CA VAL A 424 -14.03 24.75 -16.72
C VAL A 424 -15.28 25.41 -16.13
N LYS A 425 -16.31 25.61 -16.97
CA LYS A 425 -17.59 26.22 -16.58
C LYS A 425 -18.62 25.16 -16.21
#